data_c00bef57001a581b8a625f79f65a7975
#
_entry.id   c00bef57001a581b8a625f79f65a7975
#
_cell.length_a   1.000
_cell.length_b   1.000
_cell.length_c   1.000
_cell.angle_alpha   90.00
_cell.angle_beta   90.00
_cell.angle_gamma   90.00
#
_symmetry.space_group_name_H-M   'P 1'
#
loop_
_entity.id
_entity.type
_entity.pdbx_description
1 polymer ?
#
loop_
_entity_poly.entity_id
_entity_poly.type
_entity_poly.pdbx_seq_one_letter_code
_entity_poly.pdbx_strand_id
1 'polypeptide(L)'
;MQIAVLRTGLGVRGNALRAGAVLIALLAAFAPMLASAQVAPAQLDPAQGAPSQALRKVTVVSFGLFGGQDVFRSEATGAAAVVASRFGGDPVVVRFNTRKSRDATIDSLAATLDAVPKRMDPGTDILFLILTSHGSPEGLAVTAGRRSATLTPARLAGMLDRTGVRHKVVIISACYSGVFIPRLASADTLVITAADRNHSSFGCEDKAKWTYFGDAFFNSALRQSETLREAFSIARSLVLTWELRNGFEPSHPQIAGGENVEPLLVARH
;
A
#
# COMPACT_ATOMS: atom_id res chain seq x y z
N MET A 1 7.14 51.51 22.80
CA MET A 1 6.03 52.38 22.38
C MET A 1 4.82 51.48 22.26
N GLN A 2 4.22 51.13 23.31
CA GLN A 2 3.11 51.65 24.11
C GLN A 2 1.85 51.98 23.31
N ILE A 3 0.79 51.25 23.72
CA ILE A 3 -0.62 51.65 23.94
C ILE A 3 -1.49 51.55 22.66
N ALA A 4 -2.73 51.01 22.68
CA ALA A 4 -3.79 51.02 23.66
C ALA A 4 -4.86 49.96 23.46
N VAL A 5 -5.38 49.55 24.56
CA VAL A 5 -6.63 48.83 24.84
C VAL A 5 -7.82 49.76 24.67
N LEU A 6 -8.95 49.29 24.17
CA LEU A 6 -10.26 49.86 24.49
C LEU A 6 -11.33 48.78 24.62
N ARG A 7 -11.82 48.65 25.84
CA ARG A 7 -13.07 48.01 26.29
C ARG A 7 -14.20 49.04 26.25
N THR A 8 -15.41 48.62 25.97
CA THR A 8 -16.72 49.05 26.52
C THR A 8 -17.79 48.23 25.83
N GLY A 9 -18.85 47.71 26.36
CA GLY A 9 -19.47 47.79 27.64
C GLY A 9 -20.98 47.52 27.45
N LEU A 10 -21.51 46.68 28.27
CA LEU A 10 -22.89 46.51 28.80
C LEU A 10 -24.12 47.02 28.04
N GLY A 11 -25.18 46.20 28.06
CA GLY A 11 -26.56 46.58 27.87
C GLY A 11 -27.55 45.48 28.23
N VAL A 12 -27.86 45.32 29.50
CA VAL A 12 -28.96 44.50 30.08
C VAL A 12 -30.25 45.31 30.13
N ARG A 13 -31.41 44.73 29.81
CA ARG A 13 -32.78 45.02 30.29
C ARG A 13 -33.73 44.10 29.51
N GLY A 14 -34.63 43.29 30.06
CA GLY A 14 -35.39 43.35 31.29
C GLY A 14 -36.89 43.47 30.98
N ASN A 15 -37.69 42.49 31.47
CA ASN A 15 -39.15 42.51 31.69
C ASN A 15 -40.10 42.36 30.47
N ALA A 16 -41.22 41.67 30.53
CA ALA A 16 -42.16 41.47 31.62
C ALA A 16 -43.15 40.33 31.32
N LEU A 17 -43.61 39.71 32.35
CA LEU A 17 -44.77 38.80 32.45
C LEU A 17 -46.06 39.40 31.91
N ARG A 18 -46.94 38.59 31.29
CA ARG A 18 -48.41 38.77 31.44
C ARG A 18 -49.08 37.38 31.46
N ALA A 19 -49.77 37.12 32.55
CA ALA A 19 -50.73 36.05 32.77
C ALA A 19 -52.05 36.35 32.10
N GLY A 20 -52.76 35.31 31.69
CA GLY A 20 -54.16 35.44 31.18
C GLY A 20 -54.84 34.09 31.02
N ALA A 21 -55.46 33.69 32.08
CA ALA A 21 -56.78 33.05 32.31
C ALA A 21 -57.30 31.99 31.34
N VAL A 22 -57.45 30.82 31.87
CA VAL A 22 -58.48 29.77 31.93
C VAL A 22 -59.72 29.98 31.02
N LEU A 23 -59.94 29.01 30.11
CA LEU A 23 -61.29 28.61 29.73
C LEU A 23 -61.36 27.07 29.61
N ILE A 24 -62.14 26.44 30.51
CA ILE A 24 -62.45 25.04 30.50
C ILE A 24 -63.62 24.84 29.51
N ALA A 25 -63.47 24.03 28.50
CA ALA A 25 -64.54 23.48 27.69
C ALA A 25 -64.45 21.96 27.68
N LEU A 26 -65.35 21.32 28.41
CA LEU A 26 -65.62 19.91 28.33
C LEU A 26 -66.21 19.59 26.94
N LEU A 27 -65.59 18.68 26.20
CA LEU A 27 -66.20 17.99 25.08
C LEU A 27 -65.85 16.51 25.14
N ALA A 28 -66.96 15.74 25.06
CA ALA A 28 -67.04 14.33 25.30
C ALA A 28 -66.22 13.45 24.40
N ALA A 29 -65.92 12.29 24.98
CA ALA A 29 -65.20 11.18 24.41
C ALA A 29 -65.76 10.62 23.10
N PHE A 30 -64.92 10.51 22.09
CA PHE A 30 -64.99 9.46 21.06
C PHE A 30 -63.57 8.88 20.97
N ALA A 31 -63.45 7.68 21.55
CA ALA A 31 -62.20 6.90 21.39
C ALA A 31 -62.31 6.07 20.11
N PRO A 32 -61.48 6.25 19.12
CA PRO A 32 -61.28 5.24 18.09
C PRO A 32 -60.34 4.16 18.68
N MET A 33 -60.83 2.95 18.69
CA MET A 33 -60.05 1.73 18.94
C MET A 33 -58.95 1.62 17.86
N LEU A 34 -57.75 2.09 18.15
CA LEU A 34 -56.58 1.80 17.36
C LEU A 34 -56.18 0.35 17.67
N ALA A 35 -56.49 -0.56 16.76
CA ALA A 35 -55.90 -1.88 16.74
C ALA A 35 -54.37 -1.75 16.62
N SER A 36 -53.67 -1.97 17.72
CA SER A 36 -52.21 -2.10 17.72
C SER A 36 -51.85 -3.37 16.96
N ALA A 37 -51.46 -3.24 15.70
CA ALA A 37 -50.77 -4.29 14.99
C ALA A 37 -49.40 -4.46 15.69
N GLN A 38 -49.25 -5.49 16.51
CA GLN A 38 -47.98 -5.93 17.02
C GLN A 38 -47.15 -6.44 15.85
N VAL A 39 -46.25 -5.59 15.36
CA VAL A 39 -45.16 -6.04 14.47
C VAL A 39 -44.26 -6.92 15.35
N ALA A 40 -44.35 -8.23 15.15
CA ALA A 40 -43.41 -9.17 15.74
C ALA A 40 -42.00 -8.74 15.33
N PRO A 41 -41.02 -8.68 16.26
CA PRO A 41 -39.65 -8.42 15.89
C PRO A 41 -39.20 -9.53 14.92
N ALA A 42 -38.80 -9.13 13.72
CA ALA A 42 -38.16 -10.03 12.77
C ALA A 42 -36.99 -10.69 13.52
N GLN A 43 -37.10 -11.97 13.79
CA GLN A 43 -35.95 -12.76 14.23
C GLN A 43 -34.94 -12.75 13.11
N LEU A 44 -33.87 -11.94 13.27
CA LEU A 44 -32.68 -12.04 12.49
C LEU A 44 -32.11 -13.44 12.73
N ASP A 45 -32.20 -14.28 11.71
CA ASP A 45 -31.63 -15.61 11.71
C ASP A 45 -30.10 -15.49 11.91
N PRO A 46 -29.53 -15.95 13.04
CA PRO A 46 -28.09 -15.83 13.28
C PRO A 46 -27.26 -16.75 12.37
N ALA A 47 -27.92 -17.46 11.44
CA ALA A 47 -27.27 -18.40 10.52
C ALA A 47 -26.94 -17.82 9.13
N GLN A 48 -27.17 -16.55 8.87
CA GLN A 48 -26.53 -15.89 7.75
C GLN A 48 -25.11 -15.51 8.19
N GLY A 49 -24.28 -16.55 8.32
CA GLY A 49 -22.85 -16.40 8.53
C GLY A 49 -22.30 -15.41 7.52
N ALA A 50 -21.62 -14.36 8.02
CA ALA A 50 -20.80 -13.53 7.16
C ALA A 50 -20.02 -14.46 6.20
N PRO A 51 -19.97 -14.17 4.88
CA PRO A 51 -19.29 -15.06 3.97
C PRO A 51 -17.90 -15.33 4.55
N SER A 52 -17.61 -16.59 4.83
CA SER A 52 -16.29 -17.03 5.27
C SER A 52 -15.31 -16.33 4.35
N GLN A 53 -14.51 -15.39 4.89
CA GLN A 53 -13.45 -14.77 4.12
C GLN A 53 -12.47 -15.91 3.84
N ALA A 54 -12.69 -16.63 2.74
CA ALA A 54 -11.74 -17.60 2.25
C ALA A 54 -10.40 -16.87 2.21
N LEU A 55 -9.41 -17.39 2.96
CA LEU A 55 -8.09 -16.80 3.06
C LEU A 55 -7.56 -16.64 1.63
N ARG A 56 -7.48 -15.38 1.17
CA ARG A 56 -6.97 -15.07 -0.16
C ARG A 56 -5.55 -15.56 -0.26
N LYS A 57 -5.24 -16.19 -1.38
CA LYS A 57 -3.91 -16.64 -1.67
C LYS A 57 -3.04 -15.43 -2.03
N VAL A 58 -1.84 -15.40 -1.49
CA VAL A 58 -0.84 -14.40 -1.83
C VAL A 58 0.27 -15.09 -2.63
N THR A 59 0.53 -14.61 -3.84
CA THR A 59 1.66 -15.03 -4.65
C THR A 59 2.73 -13.96 -4.58
N VAL A 60 3.97 -14.34 -4.24
CA VAL A 60 5.10 -13.42 -4.14
C VAL A 60 6.08 -13.70 -5.27
N VAL A 61 6.35 -12.68 -6.09
CA VAL A 61 7.36 -12.68 -7.15
C VAL A 61 8.37 -11.59 -6.84
N SER A 62 9.65 -11.95 -6.68
CA SER A 62 10.72 -11.02 -6.34
C SER A 62 11.92 -11.18 -7.26
N PHE A 63 12.40 -10.06 -7.81
CA PHE A 63 13.50 -10.03 -8.77
C PHE A 63 14.60 -9.05 -8.38
N GLY A 64 15.82 -9.55 -8.21
CA GLY A 64 17.06 -8.77 -8.14
C GLY A 64 17.68 -8.65 -9.53
N LEU A 65 17.43 -7.52 -10.21
CA LEU A 65 17.66 -7.40 -11.66
C LEU A 65 19.10 -7.04 -12.05
N PHE A 66 19.92 -6.53 -11.13
CA PHE A 66 21.28 -6.09 -11.42
C PHE A 66 22.33 -7.03 -10.82
N GLY A 67 23.10 -7.71 -11.69
CA GLY A 67 24.04 -8.76 -11.28
C GLY A 67 25.44 -8.26 -10.88
N GLY A 68 25.72 -6.97 -10.97
CA GLY A 68 27.03 -6.38 -10.63
C GLY A 68 27.26 -6.22 -9.13
N GLN A 69 26.21 -6.18 -8.34
CA GLN A 69 26.25 -5.95 -6.89
C GLN A 69 25.33 -6.94 -6.16
N ASP A 70 25.84 -7.52 -5.07
CA ASP A 70 25.15 -8.57 -4.33
C ASP A 70 23.95 -8.08 -3.49
N VAL A 71 23.87 -6.79 -3.22
CA VAL A 71 22.76 -6.17 -2.48
C VAL A 71 21.40 -6.48 -3.11
N PHE A 72 21.27 -6.44 -4.42
CA PHE A 72 20.02 -6.69 -5.12
C PHE A 72 19.56 -8.15 -5.00
N ARG A 73 20.49 -9.11 -5.02
CA ARG A 73 20.18 -10.51 -4.70
C ARG A 73 19.70 -10.66 -3.25
N SER A 74 20.44 -10.06 -2.33
CA SER A 74 20.17 -10.13 -0.90
C SER A 74 18.80 -9.53 -0.57
N GLU A 75 18.52 -8.33 -1.11
CA GLU A 75 17.26 -7.63 -0.92
C GLU A 75 16.08 -8.39 -1.54
N ALA A 76 16.19 -8.85 -2.77
CA ALA A 76 15.13 -9.62 -3.43
C ALA A 76 14.75 -10.87 -2.61
N THR A 77 15.74 -11.57 -2.06
CA THR A 77 15.53 -12.76 -1.23
C THR A 77 14.90 -12.41 0.12
N GLY A 78 15.44 -11.41 0.80
CA GLY A 78 14.96 -10.98 2.11
C GLY A 78 13.56 -10.37 2.06
N ALA A 79 13.29 -9.53 1.06
CA ALA A 79 11.99 -8.90 0.86
C ALA A 79 10.89 -9.92 0.60
N ALA A 80 11.16 -10.93 -0.26
CA ALA A 80 10.22 -12.01 -0.50
C ALA A 80 9.91 -12.79 0.78
N ALA A 81 10.92 -13.09 1.60
CA ALA A 81 10.74 -13.80 2.86
C ALA A 81 9.90 -12.99 3.86
N VAL A 82 10.14 -11.67 3.99
CA VAL A 82 9.38 -10.80 4.88
C VAL A 82 7.92 -10.68 4.43
N VAL A 83 7.66 -10.44 3.14
CA VAL A 83 6.30 -10.35 2.62
C VAL A 83 5.56 -11.67 2.79
N ALA A 84 6.21 -12.81 2.49
CA ALA A 84 5.60 -14.13 2.66
C ALA A 84 5.29 -14.43 4.15
N SER A 85 6.14 -14.03 5.06
CA SER A 85 5.89 -14.17 6.50
C SER A 85 4.71 -13.33 6.97
N ARG A 86 4.61 -12.08 6.49
CA ARG A 86 3.58 -11.13 6.94
C ARG A 86 2.21 -11.36 6.32
N PHE A 87 2.12 -11.72 5.07
CA PHE A 87 0.85 -11.84 4.35
C PHE A 87 0.55 -13.26 3.87
N GLY A 88 1.48 -14.18 4.07
CA GLY A 88 1.48 -15.50 3.45
C GLY A 88 2.00 -15.42 2.01
N GLY A 89 2.67 -16.44 1.58
CA GLY A 89 3.17 -16.53 0.20
C GLY A 89 3.21 -17.99 -0.23
N ASP A 90 2.38 -18.34 -1.19
CA ASP A 90 2.40 -19.63 -1.84
C ASP A 90 1.78 -19.51 -3.24
N PRO A 91 2.61 -19.57 -4.28
CA PRO A 91 4.07 -19.73 -4.25
C PRO A 91 4.86 -18.44 -3.97
N VAL A 92 6.11 -18.64 -3.52
CA VAL A 92 7.14 -17.59 -3.50
C VAL A 92 8.14 -17.90 -4.62
N VAL A 93 8.31 -16.95 -5.55
CA VAL A 93 9.28 -17.05 -6.65
C VAL A 93 10.31 -15.95 -6.50
N VAL A 94 11.58 -16.35 -6.30
CA VAL A 94 12.71 -15.40 -6.22
C VAL A 94 13.66 -15.68 -7.36
N ARG A 95 14.01 -14.66 -8.13
CA ARG A 95 15.06 -14.69 -9.16
C ARG A 95 16.00 -13.51 -8.99
N PHE A 96 17.26 -13.75 -9.28
CA PHE A 96 18.24 -12.68 -9.18
C PHE A 96 19.41 -12.89 -10.15
N ASN A 97 20.06 -11.79 -10.49
CA ASN A 97 21.31 -11.80 -11.17
C ASN A 97 22.47 -11.67 -10.19
N THR A 98 23.56 -12.31 -10.49
CA THR A 98 24.88 -12.17 -9.87
C THR A 98 25.95 -12.26 -10.95
N ARG A 99 27.21 -12.16 -10.56
CA ARG A 99 28.32 -12.46 -11.49
C ARG A 99 28.26 -13.89 -12.06
N LYS A 100 27.59 -14.82 -11.34
CA LYS A 100 27.47 -16.25 -11.73
C LYS A 100 26.07 -16.63 -12.22
N SER A 101 25.01 -16.14 -11.57
CA SER A 101 23.61 -16.40 -11.94
C SER A 101 23.08 -15.30 -12.88
N ARG A 102 22.22 -15.69 -13.84
CA ARG A 102 21.62 -14.79 -14.84
C ARG A 102 20.12 -15.05 -15.00
N ASP A 103 19.43 -15.28 -13.88
CA ASP A 103 18.06 -15.80 -13.87
C ASP A 103 16.98 -14.69 -13.86
N ALA A 104 17.36 -13.46 -13.57
CA ALA A 104 16.46 -12.31 -13.50
C ALA A 104 16.58 -11.43 -14.77
N THR A 105 16.12 -11.94 -15.89
CA THR A 105 16.03 -11.22 -17.17
C THR A 105 14.62 -10.67 -17.40
N ILE A 106 14.45 -9.79 -18.37
CA ILE A 106 13.13 -9.28 -18.75
C ILE A 106 12.25 -10.43 -19.25
N ASP A 107 12.81 -11.38 -19.99
CA ASP A 107 12.07 -12.54 -20.53
C ASP A 107 11.67 -13.51 -19.42
N SER A 108 12.56 -13.74 -18.44
CA SER A 108 12.22 -14.60 -17.29
C SER A 108 11.19 -13.93 -16.36
N LEU A 109 11.19 -12.61 -16.25
CA LEU A 109 10.15 -11.87 -15.54
C LEU A 109 8.79 -12.02 -16.26
N ALA A 110 8.76 -11.82 -17.58
CA ALA A 110 7.57 -12.01 -18.39
C ALA A 110 7.03 -13.45 -18.24
N ALA A 111 7.87 -14.45 -18.44
CA ALA A 111 7.48 -15.85 -18.31
C ALA A 111 6.99 -16.22 -16.89
N THR A 112 7.60 -15.62 -15.86
CA THR A 112 7.16 -15.82 -14.47
C THR A 112 5.78 -15.21 -14.24
N LEU A 113 5.55 -13.99 -14.70
CA LEU A 113 4.25 -13.30 -14.57
C LEU A 113 3.16 -14.00 -15.39
N ASP A 114 3.45 -14.47 -16.61
CA ASP A 114 2.51 -15.22 -17.46
C ASP A 114 2.14 -16.59 -16.83
N ALA A 115 2.95 -17.12 -15.91
CA ALA A 115 2.66 -18.35 -15.19
C ALA A 115 1.83 -18.15 -13.89
N VAL A 116 1.74 -16.92 -13.37
CA VAL A 116 1.04 -16.59 -12.11
C VAL A 116 -0.44 -16.99 -12.16
N PRO A 117 -1.24 -16.66 -13.20
CA PRO A 117 -2.67 -16.97 -13.23
C PRO A 117 -2.98 -18.48 -13.20
N LYS A 118 -2.00 -19.32 -13.51
CA LYS A 118 -2.16 -20.79 -13.47
C LYS A 118 -2.14 -21.36 -12.05
N ARG A 119 -1.78 -20.55 -11.05
CA ARG A 119 -1.52 -20.96 -9.66
C ARG A 119 -2.34 -20.21 -8.62
N MET A 120 -3.13 -19.23 -9.05
CA MET A 120 -3.97 -18.41 -8.19
C MET A 120 -5.26 -18.04 -8.91
N ASP A 121 -6.28 -17.61 -8.16
CA ASP A 121 -7.49 -17.01 -8.74
C ASP A 121 -7.20 -15.54 -9.11
N PRO A 122 -7.19 -15.16 -10.38
CA PRO A 122 -6.87 -13.81 -10.81
C PRO A 122 -7.86 -12.75 -10.29
N GLY A 123 -9.10 -13.14 -9.98
CA GLY A 123 -10.15 -12.21 -9.52
C GLY A 123 -10.09 -11.88 -8.04
N THR A 124 -9.59 -12.80 -7.22
CA THR A 124 -9.67 -12.70 -5.75
C THR A 124 -8.33 -12.69 -5.03
N ASP A 125 -7.33 -13.40 -5.56
CA ASP A 125 -6.02 -13.52 -4.94
C ASP A 125 -5.14 -12.28 -5.18
N ILE A 126 -4.03 -12.18 -4.45
CA ILE A 126 -3.16 -11.00 -4.46
C ILE A 126 -1.77 -11.36 -4.99
N LEU A 127 -1.31 -10.62 -5.98
CA LEU A 127 0.07 -10.69 -6.49
C LEU A 127 0.93 -9.61 -5.84
N PHE A 128 1.98 -10.01 -5.13
CA PHE A 128 3.10 -9.15 -4.78
C PHE A 128 4.20 -9.29 -5.83
N LEU A 129 4.60 -8.16 -6.42
CA LEU A 129 5.77 -8.06 -7.28
C LEU A 129 6.79 -7.12 -6.64
N ILE A 130 7.99 -7.63 -6.38
CA ILE A 130 9.10 -6.89 -5.80
C ILE A 130 10.24 -6.83 -6.82
N LEU A 131 10.67 -5.62 -7.16
CA LEU A 131 11.76 -5.39 -8.08
C LEU A 131 12.83 -4.54 -7.40
N THR A 132 14.08 -5.01 -7.41
CA THR A 132 15.22 -4.26 -6.86
C THR A 132 16.35 -4.19 -7.86
N SER A 133 16.86 -2.99 -8.11
CA SER A 133 17.88 -2.71 -9.12
C SER A 133 18.39 -1.27 -9.03
N HIS A 134 19.35 -0.91 -9.90
CA HIS A 134 19.54 0.49 -10.29
C HIS A 134 18.37 0.97 -11.15
N GLY A 135 18.10 2.27 -11.10
CA GLY A 135 17.06 2.92 -11.90
C GLY A 135 17.54 4.21 -12.55
N SER A 136 16.81 4.59 -13.59
CA SER A 136 16.96 5.85 -14.32
C SER A 136 15.56 6.40 -14.67
N PRO A 137 15.44 7.63 -15.22
CA PRO A 137 14.17 8.15 -15.70
C PRO A 137 13.47 7.27 -16.76
N GLU A 138 14.20 6.40 -17.46
CA GLU A 138 13.68 5.48 -18.47
C GLU A 138 13.13 4.16 -17.86
N GLY A 139 13.61 3.78 -16.65
CA GLY A 139 13.20 2.54 -15.99
C GLY A 139 14.31 1.84 -15.21
N LEU A 140 14.14 0.54 -14.97
CA LEU A 140 15.05 -0.28 -14.18
C LEU A 140 16.13 -0.90 -15.06
N ALA A 141 17.37 -0.87 -14.58
CA ALA A 141 18.48 -1.59 -15.19
C ALA A 141 18.31 -3.10 -14.97
N VAL A 142 18.42 -3.87 -16.05
CA VAL A 142 18.46 -5.34 -16.02
C VAL A 142 19.80 -5.79 -16.55
N THR A 143 20.68 -6.26 -15.66
CA THR A 143 22.05 -6.66 -16.02
C THR A 143 22.30 -8.12 -15.63
N ALA A 144 22.44 -8.97 -16.65
CA ALA A 144 22.66 -10.41 -16.54
C ALA A 144 23.97 -10.80 -17.24
N GLY A 145 25.08 -10.77 -16.53
CA GLY A 145 26.42 -10.95 -17.08
C GLY A 145 26.82 -9.77 -17.99
N ARG A 146 27.05 -10.05 -19.28
CA ARG A 146 27.39 -9.02 -20.27
C ARG A 146 26.17 -8.38 -20.95
N ARG A 147 24.97 -8.89 -20.68
CA ARG A 147 23.73 -8.37 -21.28
C ARG A 147 23.13 -7.34 -20.35
N SER A 148 22.82 -6.19 -20.91
CA SER A 148 22.11 -5.11 -20.20
C SER A 148 20.89 -4.68 -21.02
N ALA A 149 19.83 -4.38 -20.33
CA ALA A 149 18.57 -3.88 -20.89
C ALA A 149 17.89 -2.95 -19.88
N THR A 150 16.88 -2.20 -20.34
CA THR A 150 16.04 -1.38 -19.47
C THR A 150 14.62 -1.94 -19.44
N LEU A 151 14.11 -2.19 -18.23
CA LEU A 151 12.69 -2.49 -18.01
C LEU A 151 11.93 -1.19 -17.84
N THR A 152 11.27 -0.75 -18.90
CA THR A 152 10.50 0.51 -18.90
C THR A 152 9.16 0.36 -18.18
N PRO A 153 8.56 1.46 -17.65
CA PRO A 153 7.23 1.44 -17.06
C PRO A 153 6.15 0.85 -17.98
N ALA A 154 6.17 1.19 -19.27
CA ALA A 154 5.19 0.68 -20.25
C ALA A 154 5.34 -0.84 -20.45
N ARG A 155 6.56 -1.36 -20.50
CA ARG A 155 6.81 -2.79 -20.65
C ARG A 155 6.34 -3.57 -19.42
N LEU A 156 6.61 -3.06 -18.22
CA LEU A 156 6.15 -3.68 -16.98
C LEU A 156 4.62 -3.66 -16.87
N ALA A 157 3.97 -2.53 -17.20
CA ALA A 157 2.51 -2.44 -17.23
C ALA A 157 1.90 -3.50 -18.14
N GLY A 158 2.38 -3.63 -19.40
CA GLY A 158 1.90 -4.65 -20.32
C GLY A 158 2.12 -6.09 -19.84
N MET A 159 3.18 -6.36 -19.04
CA MET A 159 3.37 -7.68 -18.43
C MET A 159 2.33 -7.92 -17.32
N LEU A 160 2.07 -6.94 -16.47
CA LEU A 160 1.09 -7.06 -15.39
C LEU A 160 -0.34 -7.17 -15.92
N ASP A 161 -0.68 -6.44 -16.98
CA ASP A 161 -2.00 -6.50 -17.62
C ASP A 161 -2.28 -7.90 -18.19
N ARG A 162 -1.28 -8.53 -18.80
CA ARG A 162 -1.43 -9.91 -19.33
C ARG A 162 -1.68 -10.96 -18.26
N THR A 163 -1.30 -10.71 -17.01
CA THR A 163 -1.59 -11.65 -15.92
C THR A 163 -3.09 -11.79 -15.67
N GLY A 164 -3.90 -10.79 -16.00
CA GLY A 164 -5.32 -10.73 -15.64
C GLY A 164 -5.57 -10.66 -14.13
N VAL A 165 -4.52 -10.65 -13.29
CA VAL A 165 -4.66 -10.56 -11.83
C VAL A 165 -5.17 -9.17 -11.47
N ARG A 166 -6.29 -9.14 -10.75
CA ARG A 166 -6.93 -7.90 -10.34
C ARG A 166 -6.13 -7.18 -9.26
N HIS A 167 -5.86 -7.84 -8.15
CA HIS A 167 -5.26 -7.20 -6.98
C HIS A 167 -3.76 -7.36 -6.96
N LYS A 168 -3.03 -6.24 -7.06
CA LYS A 168 -1.57 -6.22 -7.14
C LYS A 168 -0.95 -5.26 -6.13
N VAL A 169 0.18 -5.68 -5.56
CA VAL A 169 1.12 -4.82 -4.85
C VAL A 169 2.44 -4.85 -5.58
N VAL A 170 2.90 -3.70 -6.07
CA VAL A 170 4.17 -3.58 -6.81
C VAL A 170 5.11 -2.70 -5.98
N ILE A 171 6.24 -3.27 -5.56
CA ILE A 171 7.26 -2.57 -4.76
C ILE A 171 8.53 -2.47 -5.58
N ILE A 172 9.02 -1.26 -5.81
CA ILE A 172 10.17 -0.98 -6.65
C ILE A 172 11.25 -0.27 -5.84
N SER A 173 12.30 -0.99 -5.50
CA SER A 173 13.47 -0.49 -4.79
C SER A 173 14.56 -0.10 -5.79
N ALA A 174 14.53 1.16 -6.24
CA ALA A 174 15.48 1.71 -7.22
C ALA A 174 15.46 3.24 -7.22
N CYS A 175 16.53 3.86 -7.74
CA CYS A 175 16.55 5.27 -8.10
C CYS A 175 15.46 5.58 -9.12
N TYR A 176 14.90 6.78 -9.12
CA TYR A 176 13.89 7.27 -10.06
C TYR A 176 12.64 6.38 -10.18
N SER A 177 12.42 5.46 -9.23
CA SER A 177 11.35 4.45 -9.31
C SER A 177 9.94 5.02 -9.37
N GLY A 178 9.72 6.27 -8.95
CA GLY A 178 8.46 7.00 -9.11
C GLY A 178 7.97 7.16 -10.56
N VAL A 179 8.85 6.95 -11.57
CA VAL A 179 8.43 6.95 -13.00
C VAL A 179 7.44 5.84 -13.32
N PHE A 180 7.35 4.80 -12.50
CA PHE A 180 6.44 3.67 -12.67
C PHE A 180 5.01 3.97 -12.20
N ILE A 181 4.83 4.90 -11.24
CA ILE A 181 3.53 5.18 -10.61
C ILE A 181 2.44 5.54 -11.64
N PRO A 182 2.65 6.47 -12.59
CA PRO A 182 1.59 6.88 -13.52
C PRO A 182 1.07 5.76 -14.44
N ARG A 183 1.83 4.69 -14.61
CA ARG A 183 1.47 3.56 -15.46
C ARG A 183 0.92 2.36 -14.70
N LEU A 184 1.24 2.23 -13.42
CA LEU A 184 0.93 1.03 -12.65
C LEU A 184 -0.11 1.27 -11.56
N ALA A 185 -0.13 2.45 -10.93
CA ALA A 185 -1.03 2.72 -9.81
C ALA A 185 -2.49 2.82 -10.26
N SER A 186 -3.36 2.12 -9.54
CA SER A 186 -4.82 2.16 -9.72
C SER A 186 -5.50 1.75 -8.40
N ALA A 187 -6.82 1.82 -8.33
CA ALA A 187 -7.54 1.32 -7.17
C ALA A 187 -7.23 -0.18 -6.86
N ASP A 188 -6.98 -0.99 -7.89
CA ASP A 188 -6.67 -2.41 -7.77
C ASP A 188 -5.15 -2.72 -7.78
N THR A 189 -4.29 -1.70 -7.83
CA THR A 189 -2.83 -1.85 -7.82
C THR A 189 -2.19 -0.82 -6.90
N LEU A 190 -1.64 -1.29 -5.77
CA LEU A 190 -0.81 -0.49 -4.88
C LEU A 190 0.62 -0.48 -5.41
N VAL A 191 1.19 0.71 -5.59
CA VAL A 191 2.59 0.89 -6.00
C VAL A 191 3.36 1.60 -4.90
N ILE A 192 4.50 1.03 -4.50
CA ILE A 192 5.43 1.60 -3.51
C ILE A 192 6.80 1.73 -4.18
N THR A 193 7.44 2.89 -4.06
CA THR A 193 8.72 3.19 -4.70
C THR A 193 9.74 3.77 -3.73
N ALA A 194 11.01 3.41 -3.91
CA ALA A 194 12.12 3.87 -3.07
C ALA A 194 12.50 5.33 -3.31
N ALA A 195 12.14 5.89 -4.45
CA ALA A 195 12.39 7.28 -4.79
C ALA A 195 11.22 7.84 -5.61
N ASP A 196 11.13 9.15 -5.72
CA ASP A 196 10.26 9.78 -6.70
C ASP A 196 10.85 9.67 -8.12
N ARG A 197 10.23 10.33 -9.08
CA ARG A 197 10.64 10.28 -10.49
C ARG A 197 11.91 11.08 -10.82
N ASN A 198 12.37 11.93 -9.92
CA ASN A 198 13.43 12.90 -10.16
C ASN A 198 14.69 12.63 -9.31
N HIS A 199 14.59 11.75 -8.30
CA HIS A 199 15.65 11.57 -7.32
C HIS A 199 16.23 10.16 -7.32
N SER A 200 17.51 10.07 -6.90
CA SER A 200 18.18 8.81 -6.62
C SER A 200 17.75 8.24 -5.28
N SER A 201 17.89 6.93 -5.09
CA SER A 201 17.89 6.26 -3.79
C SER A 201 19.27 5.72 -3.46
N PHE A 202 19.53 5.33 -2.21
CA PHE A 202 20.88 5.07 -1.71
C PHE A 202 21.01 3.68 -1.06
N GLY A 203 22.26 3.32 -0.70
CA GLY A 203 22.56 2.06 -0.02
C GLY A 203 22.83 0.89 -0.97
N CYS A 204 23.09 1.13 -2.27
CA CYS A 204 23.40 0.08 -3.24
C CYS A 204 24.88 -0.37 -3.18
N GLU A 205 25.45 -0.49 -1.98
CA GLU A 205 26.84 -0.90 -1.80
C GLU A 205 27.02 -2.41 -1.96
N ASP A 206 28.17 -2.84 -2.50
CA ASP A 206 28.45 -4.23 -2.91
C ASP A 206 28.33 -5.26 -1.74
N LYS A 207 28.53 -4.85 -0.51
CA LYS A 207 28.43 -5.72 0.67
C LYS A 207 27.20 -5.49 1.53
N ALA A 208 26.35 -4.52 1.17
CA ALA A 208 25.12 -4.27 1.88
C ALA A 208 24.15 -5.45 1.73
N LYS A 209 23.39 -5.74 2.76
CA LYS A 209 22.30 -6.74 2.69
C LYS A 209 21.02 -6.12 2.13
N TRP A 210 20.85 -4.82 2.31
CA TRP A 210 19.69 -4.03 1.95
C TRP A 210 20.10 -2.68 1.40
N THR A 211 19.32 -2.15 0.47
CA THR A 211 19.33 -0.70 0.18
C THR A 211 18.77 0.07 1.39
N TYR A 212 18.91 1.39 1.43
CA TYR A 212 18.29 2.19 2.51
C TYR A 212 16.78 1.97 2.55
N PHE A 213 16.12 2.00 1.40
CA PHE A 213 14.70 1.75 1.33
C PHE A 213 14.34 0.32 1.75
N GLY A 214 15.08 -0.67 1.27
CA GLY A 214 14.85 -2.07 1.60
C GLY A 214 15.01 -2.35 3.10
N ASP A 215 16.02 -1.77 3.74
CA ASP A 215 16.24 -1.89 5.19
C ASP A 215 15.14 -1.20 5.99
N ALA A 216 14.76 0.01 5.60
CA ALA A 216 13.69 0.75 6.25
C ALA A 216 12.33 0.08 6.09
N PHE A 217 11.98 -0.32 4.85
CA PHE A 217 10.65 -0.83 4.54
C PHE A 217 10.50 -2.32 4.91
N PHE A 218 11.31 -3.20 4.32
CA PHE A 218 11.15 -4.63 4.52
C PHE A 218 11.73 -5.10 5.86
N ASN A 219 12.97 -4.72 6.14
CA ASN A 219 13.68 -5.27 7.29
C ASN A 219 13.23 -4.66 8.62
N SER A 220 12.83 -3.39 8.63
CA SER A 220 12.41 -2.67 9.86
C SER A 220 10.89 -2.53 9.96
N ALA A 221 10.28 -1.68 9.13
CA ALA A 221 8.90 -1.26 9.33
C ALA A 221 7.87 -2.36 9.08
N LEU A 222 7.97 -3.10 7.97
CA LEU A 222 6.97 -4.09 7.58
C LEU A 222 6.87 -5.29 8.54
N ARG A 223 7.91 -5.55 9.32
CA ARG A 223 7.89 -6.64 10.31
C ARG A 223 6.98 -6.37 11.50
N GLN A 224 6.67 -5.11 11.78
CA GLN A 224 5.94 -4.68 12.98
C GLN A 224 4.68 -3.86 12.68
N SER A 225 4.44 -3.49 11.42
CA SER A 225 3.26 -2.69 11.04
C SER A 225 2.07 -3.58 10.67
N GLU A 226 0.88 -3.08 10.92
CA GLU A 226 -0.37 -3.77 10.57
C GLU A 226 -0.71 -3.62 9.08
N THR A 227 -0.35 -2.48 8.47
CA THR A 227 -0.66 -2.17 7.09
C THR A 227 0.57 -1.77 6.28
N LEU A 228 0.46 -1.87 4.95
CA LEU A 228 1.53 -1.41 4.05
C LEU A 228 1.75 0.11 4.13
N ARG A 229 0.68 0.90 4.35
CA ARG A 229 0.79 2.37 4.49
C ARG A 229 1.47 2.78 5.79
N GLU A 230 1.18 2.09 6.87
CA GLU A 230 1.88 2.30 8.14
C GLU A 230 3.37 1.98 7.98
N ALA A 231 3.70 0.79 7.44
CA ALA A 231 5.08 0.41 7.15
C ALA A 231 5.79 1.44 6.26
N PHE A 232 5.10 1.93 5.22
CA PHE A 232 5.63 2.94 4.32
C PHE A 232 5.90 4.28 5.04
N SER A 233 4.99 4.73 5.90
CA SER A 233 5.15 5.98 6.65
C SER A 233 6.39 5.94 7.55
N ILE A 234 6.57 4.83 8.28
CA ILE A 234 7.75 4.60 9.13
C ILE A 234 9.02 4.54 8.27
N ALA A 235 9.00 3.75 7.19
CA ALA A 235 10.15 3.59 6.30
C ALA A 235 10.59 4.90 5.66
N ARG A 236 9.65 5.72 5.19
CA ARG A 236 9.93 7.03 4.60
C ARG A 236 10.66 7.96 5.59
N SER A 237 10.25 7.94 6.85
CA SER A 237 10.89 8.75 7.90
C SER A 237 12.31 8.24 8.23
N LEU A 238 12.51 6.93 8.25
CA LEU A 238 13.83 6.31 8.46
C LEU A 238 14.78 6.64 7.29
N VAL A 239 14.32 6.46 6.04
CA VAL A 239 15.11 6.77 4.84
C VAL A 239 15.55 8.22 4.86
N LEU A 240 14.62 9.17 5.05
CA LEU A 240 14.95 10.60 5.13
C LEU A 240 15.99 10.89 6.23
N THR A 241 15.84 10.27 7.39
CA THR A 241 16.80 10.45 8.50
C THR A 241 18.20 9.96 8.12
N TRP A 242 18.31 8.81 7.47
CA TRP A 242 19.60 8.24 7.06
C TRP A 242 20.24 9.05 5.93
N GLU A 243 19.46 9.49 4.96
CA GLU A 243 19.92 10.32 3.85
C GLU A 243 20.51 11.65 4.35
N LEU A 244 19.75 12.35 5.22
CA LEU A 244 20.22 13.62 5.79
C LEU A 244 21.48 13.45 6.65
N ARG A 245 21.56 12.38 7.46
CA ARG A 245 22.75 12.09 8.29
C ARG A 245 24.00 11.81 7.45
N ASN A 246 23.83 11.27 6.25
CA ASN A 246 24.92 10.94 5.34
C ASN A 246 25.16 12.03 4.27
N GLY A 247 24.46 13.16 4.35
CA GLY A 247 24.62 14.29 3.44
C GLY A 247 24.08 14.04 2.03
N PHE A 248 23.13 13.10 1.89
CA PHE A 248 22.48 12.81 0.62
C PHE A 248 21.26 13.72 0.41
N GLU A 249 20.95 13.99 -0.84
CA GLU A 249 19.66 14.59 -1.23
C GLU A 249 18.53 13.58 -0.98
N PRO A 250 17.39 14.01 -0.37
CA PRO A 250 16.28 13.11 -0.09
C PRO A 250 15.73 12.42 -1.34
N SER A 251 15.54 11.10 -1.26
CA SER A 251 15.02 10.28 -2.36
C SER A 251 13.50 10.41 -2.56
N HIS A 252 12.76 10.88 -1.56
CA HIS A 252 11.31 11.05 -1.59
C HIS A 252 10.53 9.78 -1.97
N PRO A 253 10.59 8.69 -1.18
CA PRO A 253 9.81 7.48 -1.41
C PRO A 253 8.31 7.78 -1.57
N GLN A 254 7.63 7.03 -2.44
CA GLN A 254 6.22 7.28 -2.78
C GLN A 254 5.37 6.00 -2.64
N ILE A 255 4.08 6.21 -2.37
CA ILE A 255 3.03 5.18 -2.36
C ILE A 255 1.79 5.73 -3.07
N ALA A 256 1.16 4.94 -3.94
CA ALA A 256 0.00 5.35 -4.72
C ALA A 256 -0.92 4.18 -5.06
N GLY A 257 -2.23 4.44 -5.18
CA GLY A 257 -3.26 3.46 -5.50
C GLY A 257 -3.55 2.48 -4.37
N GLY A 258 -4.16 1.36 -4.70
CA GLY A 258 -4.35 0.22 -3.81
C GLY A 258 -5.58 0.28 -2.91
N GLU A 259 -6.51 1.18 -3.16
CA GLU A 259 -7.72 1.38 -2.34
C GLU A 259 -8.53 0.09 -2.19
N ASN A 260 -8.56 -0.75 -3.24
CA ASN A 260 -9.23 -2.04 -3.24
C ASN A 260 -8.32 -3.20 -2.78
N VAL A 261 -7.02 -2.99 -2.66
CA VAL A 261 -6.04 -4.04 -2.31
C VAL A 261 -5.78 -4.08 -0.80
N GLU A 262 -5.56 -2.92 -0.18
CA GLU A 262 -5.17 -2.85 1.23
C GLU A 262 -6.18 -3.49 2.17
N PRO A 263 -7.52 -3.29 2.01
CA PRO A 263 -8.50 -3.94 2.87
C PRO A 263 -8.52 -5.47 2.76
N LEU A 264 -7.88 -6.02 1.71
CA LEU A 264 -7.79 -7.46 1.48
C LEU A 264 -6.58 -8.11 2.15
N LEU A 265 -5.60 -7.30 2.54
CA LEU A 265 -4.35 -7.75 3.17
C LEU A 265 -4.56 -7.87 4.68
N VAL A 266 -4.41 -9.09 5.18
CA VAL A 266 -4.43 -9.38 6.61
C VAL A 266 -3.02 -9.76 7.03
N ALA A 267 -2.40 -8.93 7.86
CA ALA A 267 -1.08 -9.22 8.41
C ALA A 267 -1.16 -10.43 9.36
N ARG A 268 -0.18 -11.33 9.24
CA ARG A 268 -0.01 -12.48 10.15
C ARG A 268 0.95 -12.07 11.27
N HIS A 269 0.61 -12.43 12.49
CA HIS A 269 1.44 -12.18 13.68
C HIS A 269 2.35 -13.35 13.97
#